data_73369417dfe0cd59a2e07005e7a60ab4
#
_entry.id   73369417dfe0cd59a2e07005e7a60ab4
#
_cell.length_a   1.000
_cell.length_b   1.000
_cell.length_c   1.000
_cell.angle_alpha   90.00
_cell.angle_beta   90.00
_cell.angle_gamma   90.00
#
_symmetry.space_group_name_H-M   'P 1'
#
loop_
_entity.id
_entity.type
_entity.pdbx_description
1 polymer ?
#
loop_
_entity_poly.entity_id
_entity_poly.type
_entity_poly.pdbx_seq_one_letter_code
_entity_poly.pdbx_strand_id
1 'polypeptide(L)'
;MPRTASIASAVSINVDAAVGVTDAVILRTEPSRPPSIAVIGDPLSCLATLAAAPEVEHFTDVDAVTGSHRAVVIGIDIRALRTRRHLRSALRDIEDQCATLCARLRGLEHIVLVLNGSPVVSESSVLRICDSAARRVHTRPEQAYARSVVITAVLAERCNDRDRLAERVIARARERESLDAGIALRWQEIAHTSIGAAGMNEYL
;
A
#
# COMPACT_ATOMS: atom_id res chain seq x y z
N MET A 1 -14.43 30.48 -46.66
CA MET A 1 -14.26 31.94 -46.67
C MET A 1 -14.97 32.55 -45.49
N PRO A 2 -14.46 33.57 -44.87
CA PRO A 2 -13.30 33.72 -43.98
C PRO A 2 -13.76 34.24 -42.61
N ARG A 3 -12.99 34.33 -41.56
CA ARG A 3 -11.95 35.32 -41.25
C ARG A 3 -11.37 35.08 -39.84
N THR A 4 -10.10 35.08 -39.81
CA THR A 4 -9.21 35.33 -38.67
C THR A 4 -9.51 36.65 -37.95
N ALA A 5 -9.36 36.67 -36.62
CA ALA A 5 -9.04 37.88 -35.87
C ALA A 5 -8.08 37.50 -34.72
N SER A 6 -6.86 37.89 -34.90
CA SER A 6 -5.80 37.99 -33.93
C SER A 6 -6.03 39.26 -33.10
N ILE A 7 -5.97 39.17 -31.77
CA ILE A 7 -5.78 40.34 -30.92
C ILE A 7 -4.62 40.05 -29.97
N ALA A 8 -3.46 40.61 -30.32
CA ALA A 8 -2.35 40.82 -29.41
C ALA A 8 -2.71 42.03 -28.53
N SER A 9 -2.62 41.88 -27.23
CA SER A 9 -2.69 43.01 -26.27
C SER A 9 -1.41 43.00 -25.46
N ALA A 10 -0.59 43.99 -25.76
CA ALA A 10 0.61 44.37 -25.05
C ALA A 10 0.19 44.96 -23.69
N VAL A 11 0.79 44.47 -22.59
CA VAL A 11 0.69 45.12 -21.29
C VAL A 11 2.05 45.70 -20.97
N SER A 12 2.03 47.05 -20.89
CA SER A 12 3.13 47.89 -20.45
C SER A 12 3.54 47.58 -18.99
N ILE A 13 4.82 47.44 -18.78
CA ILE A 13 5.45 47.39 -17.47
C ILE A 13 5.61 48.83 -16.99
N ASN A 14 4.96 49.16 -15.89
CA ASN A 14 5.29 50.36 -15.14
C ASN A 14 6.11 49.98 -13.89
N VAL A 15 7.36 50.40 -13.87
CA VAL A 15 8.26 50.32 -12.72
C VAL A 15 8.18 51.68 -12.03
N ASP A 16 7.72 51.71 -10.78
CA ASP A 16 8.27 52.67 -9.81
C ASP A 16 7.83 52.35 -8.37
N ALA A 17 8.83 52.52 -7.51
CA ALA A 17 8.81 52.92 -6.10
C ALA A 17 8.47 51.90 -5.00
N ALA A 18 9.54 51.39 -4.42
CA ALA A 18 9.86 51.18 -3.01
C ALA A 18 8.76 51.47 -1.95
N VAL A 19 8.57 50.51 -1.07
CA VAL A 19 8.66 50.62 0.42
C VAL A 19 8.15 49.29 1.03
N GLY A 20 9.00 48.63 1.81
CA GLY A 20 8.66 47.84 2.97
C GLY A 20 7.58 46.77 2.79
N VAL A 21 7.89 45.63 2.19
CA VAL A 21 7.03 44.45 2.26
C VAL A 21 7.69 43.42 3.15
N THR A 22 7.15 43.32 4.35
CA THR A 22 7.29 42.15 5.22
C THR A 22 7.12 40.89 4.35
N ASP A 23 8.16 40.06 4.24
CA ASP A 23 8.11 38.78 3.60
C ASP A 23 7.08 37.91 4.34
N ALA A 24 5.82 38.00 3.90
CA ALA A 24 4.86 36.97 4.16
C ALA A 24 5.29 35.76 3.33
N VAL A 25 6.01 34.87 3.98
CA VAL A 25 6.26 33.51 3.45
C VAL A 25 4.88 32.89 3.21
N ILE A 26 4.40 33.03 1.97
CA ILE A 26 3.24 32.25 1.50
C ILE A 26 3.76 30.81 1.47
N LEU A 27 3.53 30.10 2.59
CA LEU A 27 3.58 28.64 2.60
C LEU A 27 2.61 28.19 1.51
N ARG A 28 3.15 27.96 0.31
CA ARG A 28 2.43 27.20 -0.71
C ARG A 28 2.18 25.84 -0.09
N THR A 29 0.99 25.68 0.46
CA THR A 29 0.46 24.36 0.79
C THR A 29 0.42 23.62 -0.55
N GLU A 30 1.40 22.75 -0.77
CA GLU A 30 1.35 21.84 -1.92
C GLU A 30 -0.02 21.16 -1.88
N PRO A 31 -0.73 21.07 -3.01
CA PRO A 31 -2.00 20.39 -3.04
C PRO A 31 -1.78 18.98 -2.49
N SER A 32 -2.42 18.68 -1.37
CA SER A 32 -2.33 17.39 -0.71
C SER A 32 -2.61 16.32 -1.76
N ARG A 33 -1.60 15.53 -2.07
CA ARG A 33 -1.74 14.44 -3.03
C ARG A 33 -2.84 13.51 -2.50
N PRO A 34 -3.82 13.13 -3.34
CA PRO A 34 -4.90 12.26 -2.87
C PRO A 34 -4.32 10.99 -2.25
N PRO A 35 -4.98 10.43 -1.22
CA PRO A 35 -4.55 9.19 -0.59
C PRO A 35 -4.34 8.11 -1.65
N SER A 36 -3.17 7.47 -1.64
CA SER A 36 -2.83 6.43 -2.63
C SER A 36 -2.80 5.04 -2.02
N ILE A 37 -2.97 4.94 -0.70
CA ILE A 37 -2.95 3.71 0.08
C ILE A 37 -4.28 3.59 0.83
N ALA A 38 -4.97 2.49 0.65
CA ALA A 38 -6.14 2.12 1.46
C ALA A 38 -5.73 1.13 2.54
N VAL A 39 -6.25 1.29 3.76
CA VAL A 39 -6.10 0.32 4.84
C VAL A 39 -7.47 -0.25 5.18
N ILE A 40 -7.58 -1.57 5.20
CA ILE A 40 -8.81 -2.32 5.54
C ILE A 40 -8.50 -3.48 6.50
N GLY A 41 -9.53 -4.17 6.95
CA GLY A 41 -9.43 -5.38 7.77
C GLY A 41 -9.33 -5.07 9.27
N ASP A 42 -8.65 -5.95 10.01
CA ASP A 42 -8.58 -5.86 11.46
C ASP A 42 -7.73 -4.66 11.93
N PRO A 43 -8.16 -3.93 12.97
CA PRO A 43 -7.40 -2.81 13.52
C PRO A 43 -6.17 -3.32 14.29
N LEU A 44 -5.04 -3.38 13.63
CA LEU A 44 -3.79 -3.83 14.23
C LEU A 44 -3.02 -2.68 14.85
N SER A 45 -2.58 -2.85 16.09
CA SER A 45 -1.79 -1.81 16.79
C SER A 45 -0.47 -1.47 16.09
N CYS A 46 0.12 -2.42 15.36
CA CYS A 46 1.33 -2.18 14.57
C CYS A 46 1.10 -1.32 13.33
N LEU A 47 -0.15 -1.18 12.87
CA LEU A 47 -0.53 -0.31 11.75
C LEU A 47 -0.96 1.10 12.18
N ALA A 48 -0.93 1.43 13.48
CA ALA A 48 -1.43 2.72 13.97
C ALA A 48 -0.71 3.93 13.35
N THR A 49 0.63 3.86 13.20
CA THR A 49 1.42 4.93 12.57
C THR A 49 1.12 5.03 11.08
N LEU A 50 1.01 3.90 10.38
CA LEU A 50 0.60 3.89 8.97
C LEU A 50 -0.77 4.54 8.79
N ALA A 51 -1.70 4.21 9.67
CA ALA A 51 -3.05 4.73 9.67
C ALA A 51 -3.14 6.26 9.81
N ALA A 52 -2.18 6.87 10.49
CA ALA A 52 -2.09 8.31 10.69
C ALA A 52 -1.37 9.04 9.55
N ALA A 53 -0.83 8.33 8.57
CA ALA A 53 -0.08 8.93 7.47
C ALA A 53 -1.01 9.65 6.48
N PRO A 54 -0.61 10.83 5.94
CA PRO A 54 -1.48 11.66 5.11
C PRO A 54 -1.84 11.03 3.75
N GLU A 55 -1.06 10.09 3.26
CA GLU A 55 -1.33 9.32 2.04
C GLU A 55 -2.21 8.09 2.23
N VAL A 56 -2.71 7.87 3.44
CA VAL A 56 -3.47 6.67 3.82
C VAL A 56 -4.91 7.03 4.12
N GLU A 57 -5.81 6.24 3.61
CA GLU A 57 -7.25 6.32 3.89
C GLU A 57 -7.75 4.98 4.47
N HIS A 58 -8.58 5.07 5.49
CA HIS A 58 -9.15 3.91 6.17
C HIS A 58 -10.54 3.57 5.65
N PHE A 59 -10.77 2.29 5.44
CA PHE A 59 -12.08 1.75 5.07
C PHE A 59 -12.46 0.58 5.96
N THR A 60 -13.74 0.47 6.27
CA THR A 60 -14.30 -0.66 7.01
C THR A 60 -14.64 -1.84 6.12
N ASP A 61 -14.80 -1.58 4.81
CA ASP A 61 -15.24 -2.56 3.83
C ASP A 61 -14.38 -2.47 2.57
N VAL A 62 -14.12 -3.61 1.99
CA VAL A 62 -13.45 -3.78 0.70
C VAL A 62 -14.18 -3.01 -0.42
N ASP A 63 -15.50 -2.95 -0.34
CA ASP A 63 -16.33 -2.31 -1.35
C ASP A 63 -16.27 -0.77 -1.33
N ALA A 64 -15.83 -0.19 -0.23
CA ALA A 64 -15.66 1.26 -0.10
C ALA A 64 -14.35 1.76 -0.76
N VAL A 65 -13.36 0.88 -0.97
CA VAL A 65 -12.07 1.27 -1.59
C VAL A 65 -12.27 1.73 -3.03
N THR A 66 -11.72 2.88 -3.39
CA THR A 66 -11.90 3.52 -4.70
C THR A 66 -10.75 3.28 -5.67
N GLY A 67 -10.96 3.58 -6.95
CA GLY A 67 -9.94 3.41 -8.00
C GLY A 67 -8.75 4.38 -7.94
N SER A 68 -8.73 5.34 -7.01
CA SER A 68 -7.59 6.23 -6.78
C SER A 68 -6.44 5.57 -6.02
N HIS A 69 -6.71 4.45 -5.31
CA HIS A 69 -5.73 3.76 -4.51
C HIS A 69 -4.88 2.81 -5.37
N ARG A 70 -3.56 2.95 -5.27
CA ARG A 70 -2.58 2.08 -5.94
C ARG A 70 -2.16 0.91 -5.08
N ALA A 71 -2.30 1.06 -3.76
CA ALA A 71 -1.98 0.01 -2.81
C ALA A 71 -3.12 -0.19 -1.81
N VAL A 72 -3.31 -1.43 -1.40
CA VAL A 72 -4.23 -1.80 -0.33
C VAL A 72 -3.47 -2.58 0.73
N VAL A 73 -3.60 -2.16 1.98
CA VAL A 73 -3.05 -2.85 3.15
C VAL A 73 -4.19 -3.53 3.88
N ILE A 74 -4.07 -4.83 4.13
CA ILE A 74 -5.08 -5.62 4.82
C ILE A 74 -4.52 -6.09 6.15
N GLY A 75 -5.08 -5.58 7.26
CA GLY A 75 -4.78 -6.04 8.61
C GLY A 75 -5.46 -7.37 8.92
N ILE A 76 -4.73 -8.34 9.47
CA ILE A 76 -5.23 -9.68 9.80
C ILE A 76 -4.78 -10.05 11.21
N ASP A 77 -5.73 -10.13 12.14
CA ASP A 77 -5.47 -10.60 13.51
C ASP A 77 -5.52 -12.13 13.58
N ILE A 78 -4.34 -12.75 13.75
CA ILE A 78 -4.22 -14.20 13.79
C ILE A 78 -4.27 -14.79 15.21
N ARG A 79 -4.44 -13.97 16.26
CA ARG A 79 -4.45 -14.42 17.66
C ARG A 79 -5.52 -15.47 17.96
N ALA A 80 -6.68 -15.36 17.31
CA ALA A 80 -7.79 -16.30 17.48
C ALA A 80 -7.63 -17.60 16.69
N LEU A 81 -6.65 -17.68 15.78
CA LEU A 81 -6.50 -18.80 14.86
C LEU A 81 -5.72 -19.95 15.52
N ARG A 82 -6.43 -20.95 16.00
CA ARG A 82 -5.88 -22.05 16.81
C ARG A 82 -5.23 -23.18 16.02
N THR A 83 -5.51 -23.29 14.72
CA THR A 83 -5.03 -24.39 13.87
C THR A 83 -4.61 -23.91 12.49
N ARG A 84 -3.76 -24.69 11.80
CA ARG A 84 -3.40 -24.45 10.39
C ARG A 84 -4.64 -24.41 9.47
N ARG A 85 -5.68 -25.19 9.82
CA ARG A 85 -6.93 -25.21 9.04
C ARG A 85 -7.67 -23.88 9.16
N HIS A 86 -7.76 -23.32 10.37
CA HIS A 86 -8.39 -22.01 10.59
C HIS A 86 -7.62 -20.90 9.87
N LEU A 87 -6.28 -20.92 9.94
CA LEU A 87 -5.45 -19.96 9.21
C LEU A 87 -5.66 -20.05 7.69
N ARG A 88 -5.68 -21.27 7.13
CA ARG A 88 -5.95 -21.45 5.70
C ARG A 88 -7.35 -21.00 5.30
N SER A 89 -8.35 -21.19 6.18
CA SER A 89 -9.71 -20.70 5.92
C SER A 89 -9.75 -19.17 5.88
N ALA A 90 -9.22 -18.51 6.91
CA ALA A 90 -9.15 -17.05 6.96
C ALA A 90 -8.40 -16.46 5.74
N LEU A 91 -7.28 -17.08 5.33
CA LEU A 91 -6.55 -16.61 4.16
C LEU A 91 -7.31 -16.83 2.84
N ARG A 92 -8.19 -17.83 2.73
CA ARG A 92 -9.06 -17.96 1.55
C ARG A 92 -10.07 -16.81 1.46
N ASP A 93 -10.66 -16.43 2.60
CA ASP A 93 -11.58 -15.31 2.64
C ASP A 93 -10.85 -14.01 2.22
N ILE A 94 -9.59 -13.85 2.62
CA ILE A 94 -8.72 -12.73 2.18
C ILE A 94 -8.36 -12.86 0.68
N GLU A 95 -8.08 -14.07 0.19
CA GLU A 95 -7.83 -14.31 -1.25
C GLU A 95 -9.03 -13.86 -2.11
N ASP A 96 -10.25 -14.10 -1.66
CA ASP A 96 -11.47 -13.69 -2.35
C ASP A 96 -11.68 -12.17 -2.29
N GLN A 97 -11.36 -11.53 -1.16
CA GLN A 97 -11.32 -10.06 -1.05
C GLN A 97 -10.28 -9.45 -2.00
N CYS A 98 -9.07 -10.02 -2.04
CA CYS A 98 -8.03 -9.59 -2.98
C CYS A 98 -8.48 -9.73 -4.44
N ALA A 99 -9.15 -10.82 -4.79
CA ALA A 99 -9.69 -11.02 -6.13
C ALA A 99 -10.72 -9.94 -6.48
N THR A 100 -11.60 -9.58 -5.55
CA THR A 100 -12.58 -8.49 -5.71
C THR A 100 -11.88 -7.15 -5.92
N LEU A 101 -10.86 -6.82 -5.11
CA LEU A 101 -10.06 -5.60 -5.27
C LEU A 101 -9.38 -5.55 -6.65
N CYS A 102 -8.73 -6.64 -7.07
CA CYS A 102 -8.06 -6.73 -8.36
C CYS A 102 -9.03 -6.57 -9.53
N ALA A 103 -10.25 -7.09 -9.44
CA ALA A 103 -11.27 -6.95 -10.46
C ALA A 103 -11.79 -5.51 -10.59
N ARG A 104 -11.99 -4.84 -9.46
CA ARG A 104 -12.60 -3.50 -9.38
C ARG A 104 -11.59 -2.37 -9.61
N LEU A 105 -10.39 -2.48 -9.04
CA LEU A 105 -9.42 -1.41 -8.99
C LEU A 105 -8.36 -1.59 -10.10
N ARG A 106 -8.60 -1.00 -11.25
CA ARG A 106 -7.67 -1.12 -12.40
C ARG A 106 -6.27 -0.52 -12.13
N GLY A 107 -6.19 0.48 -11.25
CA GLY A 107 -4.94 1.13 -10.84
C GLY A 107 -4.20 0.44 -9.70
N LEU A 108 -4.72 -0.66 -9.16
CA LEU A 108 -4.10 -1.39 -8.05
C LEU A 108 -2.80 -2.08 -8.50
N GLU A 109 -1.71 -1.78 -7.81
CA GLU A 109 -0.38 -2.31 -8.10
C GLU A 109 0.14 -3.18 -6.94
N HIS A 110 -0.25 -2.87 -5.70
CA HIS A 110 0.22 -3.57 -4.51
C HIS A 110 -0.91 -3.97 -3.56
N ILE A 111 -0.81 -5.18 -3.01
CA ILE A 111 -1.58 -5.60 -1.84
C ILE A 111 -0.59 -6.06 -0.76
N VAL A 112 -0.68 -5.45 0.42
CA VAL A 112 0.16 -5.82 1.56
C VAL A 112 -0.71 -6.43 2.64
N LEU A 113 -0.52 -7.70 2.92
CA LEU A 113 -1.20 -8.43 4.00
C LEU A 113 -0.34 -8.31 5.26
N VAL A 114 -0.82 -7.65 6.30
CA VAL A 114 -0.10 -7.54 7.57
C VAL A 114 -0.76 -8.45 8.59
N LEU A 115 -0.07 -9.52 8.97
CA LEU A 115 -0.54 -10.49 9.97
C LEU A 115 0.09 -10.17 11.32
N ASN A 116 -0.73 -10.00 12.34
CA ASN A 116 -0.26 -9.75 13.71
C ASN A 116 -0.94 -10.66 14.70
N GLY A 117 -0.18 -11.01 15.73
CA GLY A 117 -0.62 -11.87 16.81
C GLY A 117 0.28 -13.09 16.97
N SER A 118 0.30 -13.66 18.19
CA SER A 118 1.08 -14.86 18.46
C SER A 118 0.30 -16.10 18.01
N PRO A 119 0.70 -16.77 16.95
CA PRO A 119 -0.01 -17.94 16.46
C PRO A 119 0.28 -19.15 17.32
N VAL A 120 -0.74 -19.95 17.62
CA VAL A 120 -0.55 -21.29 18.20
C VAL A 120 0.14 -22.21 17.20
N VAL A 121 0.09 -21.88 15.92
CA VAL A 121 0.81 -22.55 14.82
C VAL A 121 2.22 -21.98 14.73
N SER A 122 3.21 -22.84 14.50
CA SER A 122 4.61 -22.39 14.37
C SER A 122 4.77 -21.30 13.30
N GLU A 123 5.60 -20.30 13.58
CA GLU A 123 5.89 -19.17 12.69
C GLU A 123 6.26 -19.63 11.27
N SER A 124 7.13 -20.63 11.15
CA SER A 124 7.51 -21.19 9.85
C SER A 124 6.34 -21.80 9.06
N SER A 125 5.33 -22.32 9.78
CA SER A 125 4.11 -22.83 9.13
C SER A 125 3.21 -21.70 8.69
N VAL A 126 3.08 -20.62 9.50
CA VAL A 126 2.33 -19.42 9.14
C VAL A 126 2.94 -18.81 7.89
N LEU A 127 4.25 -18.57 7.89
CA LEU A 127 4.98 -17.98 6.78
C LEU A 127 4.76 -18.75 5.47
N ARG A 128 4.93 -20.09 5.50
CA ARG A 128 4.72 -20.94 4.32
C ARG A 128 3.28 -20.91 3.79
N ILE A 129 2.30 -20.84 4.70
CA ILE A 129 0.89 -20.75 4.31
C ILE A 129 0.62 -19.38 3.67
N CYS A 130 1.16 -18.30 4.24
CA CYS A 130 1.05 -16.95 3.70
C CYS A 130 1.74 -16.80 2.35
N ASP A 131 2.96 -17.35 2.20
CA ASP A 131 3.69 -17.35 0.93
C ASP A 131 2.88 -18.06 -0.18
N SER A 132 2.35 -19.23 0.14
CA SER A 132 1.48 -19.96 -0.79
C SER A 132 0.20 -19.18 -1.15
N ALA A 133 -0.40 -18.44 -0.21
CA ALA A 133 -1.56 -17.59 -0.45
C ALA A 133 -1.18 -16.39 -1.33
N ALA A 134 -0.08 -15.70 -1.00
CA ALA A 134 0.40 -14.54 -1.74
C ALA A 134 0.67 -14.87 -3.22
N ARG A 135 1.31 -16.01 -3.49
CA ARG A 135 1.54 -16.49 -4.87
C ARG A 135 0.23 -16.78 -5.61
N ARG A 136 -0.75 -17.41 -4.96
CA ARG A 136 -2.06 -17.66 -5.60
C ARG A 136 -2.80 -16.38 -5.93
N VAL A 137 -2.79 -15.42 -5.00
CA VAL A 137 -3.43 -14.11 -5.23
C VAL A 137 -2.75 -13.35 -6.36
N HIS A 138 -1.40 -13.40 -6.44
CA HIS A 138 -0.64 -12.77 -7.52
C HIS A 138 -0.99 -13.38 -8.90
N THR A 139 -1.04 -14.69 -9.00
CA THR A 139 -1.28 -15.39 -10.28
C THR A 139 -2.68 -15.16 -10.85
N ARG A 140 -3.70 -14.97 -9.98
CA ARG A 140 -5.09 -14.79 -10.44
C ARG A 140 -5.30 -13.56 -11.34
N PRO A 141 -4.87 -12.32 -10.98
CA PRO A 141 -5.04 -11.15 -11.85
C PRO A 141 -4.18 -11.22 -13.12
N GLU A 142 -3.03 -11.89 -13.08
CA GLU A 142 -2.25 -12.14 -14.29
C GLU A 142 -3.03 -12.98 -15.29
N GLN A 143 -3.59 -14.10 -14.84
CA GLN A 143 -4.36 -15.02 -15.70
C GLN A 143 -5.69 -14.41 -16.16
N ALA A 144 -6.40 -13.67 -15.28
CA ALA A 144 -7.73 -13.17 -15.58
C ALA A 144 -7.72 -11.84 -16.37
N TYR A 145 -6.71 -11.00 -16.15
CA TYR A 145 -6.73 -9.60 -16.61
C TYR A 145 -5.43 -9.16 -17.30
N ALA A 146 -4.45 -10.05 -17.45
CA ALA A 146 -3.09 -9.74 -17.94
C ALA A 146 -2.44 -8.57 -17.17
N ARG A 147 -2.65 -8.54 -15.84
CA ARG A 147 -2.16 -7.49 -14.94
C ARG A 147 -1.34 -8.09 -13.83
N SER A 148 -0.17 -7.50 -13.59
CA SER A 148 0.63 -7.82 -12.42
C SER A 148 0.18 -6.97 -11.23
N VAL A 149 -0.21 -7.63 -10.13
CA VAL A 149 -0.45 -7.02 -8.82
C VAL A 149 0.47 -7.71 -7.85
N VAL A 150 1.33 -6.94 -7.21
CA VAL A 150 2.33 -7.47 -6.28
C VAL A 150 1.68 -7.74 -4.92
N ILE A 151 1.83 -8.96 -4.43
CA ILE A 151 1.26 -9.38 -3.15
C ILE A 151 2.39 -9.61 -2.16
N THR A 152 2.39 -8.86 -1.06
CA THR A 152 3.36 -9.03 0.02
C THR A 152 2.65 -9.37 1.31
N ALA A 153 2.97 -10.50 1.93
CA ALA A 153 2.52 -10.82 3.28
C ALA A 153 3.63 -10.50 4.29
N VAL A 154 3.32 -9.76 5.34
CA VAL A 154 4.27 -9.40 6.39
C VAL A 154 3.79 -9.97 7.71
N LEU A 155 4.57 -10.85 8.32
CA LEU A 155 4.32 -11.37 9.66
C LEU A 155 4.92 -10.39 10.68
N ALA A 156 4.06 -9.55 11.27
CA ALA A 156 4.43 -8.43 12.14
C ALA A 156 4.33 -8.77 13.65
N GLU A 157 4.30 -10.05 14.04
CA GLU A 157 4.14 -10.49 15.43
C GLU A 157 5.14 -9.84 16.39
N ARG A 158 6.39 -9.67 15.96
CA ARG A 158 7.49 -9.09 16.76
C ARG A 158 7.83 -7.67 16.36
N CYS A 159 6.91 -6.97 15.69
CA CYS A 159 7.14 -5.59 15.30
C CYS A 159 7.20 -4.70 16.56
N ASN A 160 8.38 -4.20 16.83
CA ASN A 160 8.69 -3.30 17.94
C ASN A 160 8.86 -1.83 17.49
N ASP A 161 8.83 -1.57 16.18
CA ASP A 161 8.98 -0.25 15.57
C ASP A 161 7.89 -0.03 14.52
N ARG A 162 6.80 0.63 14.97
CA ARG A 162 5.61 0.91 14.14
C ARG A 162 5.90 1.93 13.04
N ASP A 163 6.77 2.88 13.35
CA ASP A 163 7.14 3.95 12.42
C ASP A 163 7.94 3.36 11.27
N ARG A 164 8.87 2.48 11.59
CA ARG A 164 9.64 1.74 10.58
C ARG A 164 8.76 0.83 9.73
N LEU A 165 7.78 0.16 10.33
CA LEU A 165 6.83 -0.65 9.56
C LEU A 165 6.01 0.22 8.60
N ALA A 166 5.52 1.36 9.07
CA ALA A 166 4.81 2.32 8.23
C ALA A 166 5.67 2.81 7.05
N GLU A 167 6.92 3.21 7.32
CA GLU A 167 7.88 3.60 6.28
C GLU A 167 8.08 2.49 5.23
N ARG A 168 8.24 1.23 5.65
CA ARG A 168 8.44 0.10 4.75
C ARG A 168 7.23 -0.17 3.87
N VAL A 169 6.03 -0.12 4.45
CA VAL A 169 4.78 -0.33 3.72
C VAL A 169 4.54 0.82 2.73
N ILE A 170 4.74 2.07 3.15
CA ILE A 170 4.61 3.24 2.27
C ILE A 170 5.64 3.18 1.12
N ALA A 171 6.89 2.84 1.44
CA ALA A 171 7.93 2.68 0.41
C ALA A 171 7.53 1.61 -0.61
N ARG A 172 7.03 0.44 -0.14
CA ARG A 172 6.54 -0.64 -1.01
C ARG A 172 5.39 -0.18 -1.90
N ALA A 173 4.43 0.55 -1.36
CA ALA A 173 3.29 1.09 -2.12
C ALA A 173 3.69 2.11 -3.20
N ARG A 174 4.88 2.69 -3.10
CA ARG A 174 5.45 3.66 -4.07
C ARG A 174 6.31 3.01 -5.14
N GLU A 175 6.74 1.78 -4.95
CA GLU A 175 7.50 1.04 -5.97
C GLU A 175 6.64 0.86 -7.22
N ARG A 176 7.21 1.15 -8.39
CA ARG A 176 6.50 1.03 -9.69
C ARG A 176 6.82 -0.26 -10.40
N GLU A 177 8.00 -0.80 -10.17
CA GLU A 177 8.48 -2.02 -10.78
C GLU A 177 8.89 -2.97 -9.66
N SER A 178 8.24 -4.10 -9.59
CA SER A 178 8.60 -5.16 -8.66
C SER A 178 8.70 -6.47 -9.43
N LEU A 179 9.83 -7.13 -9.27
CA LEU A 179 10.07 -8.46 -9.84
C LEU A 179 9.45 -9.57 -8.99
N ASP A 180 8.85 -9.21 -7.85
CA ASP A 180 8.32 -10.19 -6.90
C ASP A 180 6.95 -10.70 -7.33
N ALA A 181 6.82 -11.99 -7.38
CA ALA A 181 5.59 -12.70 -7.77
C ALA A 181 4.65 -13.03 -6.58
N GLY A 182 4.79 -12.37 -5.46
CA GLY A 182 4.06 -12.72 -4.23
C GLY A 182 4.94 -13.47 -3.24
N ILE A 183 5.09 -12.89 -2.04
CA ILE A 183 6.06 -13.30 -1.03
C ILE A 183 5.52 -13.10 0.37
N ALA A 184 5.98 -13.91 1.31
CA ALA A 184 5.75 -13.73 2.75
C ALA A 184 7.06 -13.50 3.49
N LEU A 185 7.13 -12.42 4.27
CA LEU A 185 8.31 -11.97 4.99
C LEU A 185 8.00 -11.81 6.48
N ARG A 186 9.03 -11.98 7.31
CA ARG A 186 8.97 -11.63 8.72
C ARG A 186 9.33 -10.18 8.94
N TRP A 187 8.88 -9.63 10.06
CA TRP A 187 9.30 -8.30 10.47
C TRP A 187 10.83 -8.14 10.51
N GLN A 188 11.54 -9.13 11.07
CA GLN A 188 13.00 -9.08 11.20
C GLN A 188 13.72 -8.95 9.85
N GLU A 189 13.16 -9.51 8.79
CA GLU A 189 13.72 -9.47 7.43
C GLU A 189 13.59 -8.09 6.80
N ILE A 190 12.56 -7.31 7.19
CA ILE A 190 12.31 -5.96 6.66
C ILE A 190 12.67 -4.83 7.62
N ALA A 191 13.02 -5.13 8.87
CA ALA A 191 13.36 -4.12 9.87
C ALA A 191 14.57 -3.26 9.45
N HIS A 192 15.53 -3.84 8.75
CA HIS A 192 16.79 -3.19 8.34
C HIS A 192 16.93 -2.99 6.82
N THR A 193 15.98 -3.48 6.02
CA THR A 193 16.00 -3.36 4.56
C THR A 193 14.61 -3.06 4.01
N SER A 194 14.51 -2.73 2.72
CA SER A 194 13.19 -2.55 2.09
C SER A 194 12.49 -3.90 1.87
N ILE A 195 11.16 -3.87 1.75
CA ILE A 195 10.38 -5.07 1.44
C ILE A 195 10.82 -5.68 0.11
N GLY A 196 11.03 -4.85 -0.93
CA GLY A 196 11.49 -5.33 -2.23
C GLY A 196 12.87 -5.98 -2.17
N ALA A 197 13.84 -5.39 -1.45
CA ALA A 197 15.16 -5.98 -1.30
C ALA A 197 15.13 -7.28 -0.49
N ALA A 198 14.32 -7.36 0.57
CA ALA A 198 14.13 -8.60 1.34
C ALA A 198 13.54 -9.70 0.45
N GLY A 199 12.55 -9.35 -0.39
CA GLY A 199 11.92 -10.28 -1.33
C GLY A 199 12.89 -10.85 -2.35
N MET A 200 13.75 -10.02 -2.92
CA MET A 200 14.77 -10.49 -3.87
C MET A 200 15.77 -11.47 -3.25
N ASN A 201 16.12 -11.30 -1.98
CA ASN A 201 17.06 -12.19 -1.29
C ASN A 201 16.52 -13.61 -1.09
N GLU A 202 15.21 -13.82 -1.11
CA GLU A 202 14.64 -15.17 -1.03
C GLU A 202 14.71 -15.97 -2.34
N TYR A 203 14.98 -15.29 -3.47
CA TYR A 203 15.12 -15.93 -4.77
C TYR A 203 16.59 -16.25 -5.14
N LEU A 204 17.56 -15.85 -4.31
CA LEU A 204 18.98 -16.12 -4.47
C LEU A 204 19.44 -17.27 -3.58
#